data_fed56aa986270f7bcf3105711ebdfc3f
#
_entry.id   fed56aa986270f7bcf3105711ebdfc3f
#
_cell.length_a   1.000
_cell.length_b   1.000
_cell.length_c   1.000
_cell.angle_alpha   90.00
_cell.angle_beta   90.00
_cell.angle_gamma   90.00
#
_symmetry.space_group_name_H-M   'P 1'
#
loop_
_entity.id
_entity.type
_entity.pdbx_description
1 polymer ?
#
loop_
_entity_poly.entity_id
_entity_poly.type
_entity_poly.pdbx_seq_one_letter_code
_entity_poly.pdbx_strand_id
1 'polypeptide(L)'
;MKMVVMLSIVAGFMVANIYYNQPLLEVIAQELRVTSIESNLLAVLTQVGYAFGLLLIIPMGDLYDRRKLILLCIFILLLMTTVMSATSSIYIMWIASFFIGISSIVPQIFMPIAGQYSEPENKSRNMGYILTGLLVGILA
;
A
#
# COMPACT_ATOMS: atom_id res chain seq x y z
N MET A 1 -20.37 -0.71 -12.28
CA MET A 1 -20.43 0.30 -11.23
C MET A 1 -20.07 -0.23 -9.84
N LYS A 2 -20.67 -1.31 -9.33
CA LYS A 2 -20.35 -1.88 -8.00
C LYS A 2 -18.88 -2.29 -7.85
N MET A 3 -18.28 -2.91 -8.86
CA MET A 3 -16.86 -3.32 -8.86
C MET A 3 -15.91 -2.12 -8.73
N VAL A 4 -16.15 -1.03 -9.48
CA VAL A 4 -15.31 0.18 -9.45
C VAL A 4 -15.37 0.85 -8.07
N VAL A 5 -16.56 0.95 -7.47
CA VAL A 5 -16.73 1.51 -6.12
C VAL A 5 -15.98 0.66 -5.09
N MET A 6 -16.09 -0.68 -5.18
CA MET A 6 -15.36 -1.58 -4.30
C MET A 6 -13.83 -1.41 -4.45
N LEU A 7 -13.34 -1.34 -5.69
CA LEU A 7 -11.92 -1.10 -5.95
C LEU A 7 -11.44 0.26 -5.42
N SER A 8 -12.29 1.30 -5.53
CA SER A 8 -11.97 2.64 -4.99
C SER A 8 -11.84 2.63 -3.48
N ILE A 9 -12.75 1.94 -2.78
CA ILE A 9 -12.72 1.82 -1.31
C ILE A 9 -11.47 1.03 -0.88
N VAL A 10 -11.21 -0.12 -1.50
CA VAL A 10 -10.04 -0.94 -1.17
C VAL A 10 -8.74 -0.17 -1.45
N ALA A 11 -8.66 0.54 -2.58
CA ALA A 11 -7.52 1.38 -2.92
C ALA A 11 -7.28 2.49 -1.87
N GLY A 12 -8.36 3.14 -1.41
CA GLY A 12 -8.29 4.15 -0.35
C GLY A 12 -7.73 3.60 0.95
N PHE A 13 -8.24 2.46 1.43
CA PHE A 13 -7.73 1.82 2.65
C PHE A 13 -6.25 1.39 2.53
N MET A 14 -5.83 0.89 1.37
CA MET A 14 -4.45 0.46 1.16
C MET A 14 -3.47 1.63 1.15
N VAL A 15 -3.85 2.73 0.52
CA VAL A 15 -3.02 3.94 0.50
C VAL A 15 -3.00 4.61 1.87
N ALA A 16 -4.13 4.67 2.57
CA ALA A 16 -4.19 5.18 3.94
C ALA A 16 -3.17 4.48 4.85
N ASN A 17 -2.99 3.15 4.71
CA ASN A 17 -2.04 2.39 5.51
C ASN A 17 -0.58 2.87 5.36
N ILE A 18 -0.20 3.42 4.20
CA ILE A 18 1.14 3.97 3.99
C ILE A 18 1.32 5.28 4.78
N TYR A 19 0.29 6.11 4.80
CA TYR A 19 0.36 7.46 5.39
C TYR A 19 0.08 7.48 6.89
N TYR A 20 -0.65 6.52 7.44
CA TYR A 20 -0.89 6.42 8.89
C TYR A 20 0.36 6.15 9.72
N ASN A 21 1.43 5.66 9.11
CA ASN A 21 2.70 5.50 9.81
C ASN A 21 3.32 6.83 10.23
N GLN A 22 3.11 7.92 9.48
CA GLN A 22 3.77 9.21 9.75
C GLN A 22 3.44 9.81 11.13
N PRO A 23 2.17 9.95 11.54
CA PRO A 23 1.84 10.47 12.87
C PRO A 23 2.24 9.53 14.00
N LEU A 24 2.43 8.24 13.73
CA LEU A 24 2.84 7.25 14.72
C LEU A 24 4.36 7.23 14.97
N LEU A 25 5.17 7.83 14.11
CA LEU A 25 6.63 7.80 14.22
C LEU A 25 7.15 8.42 15.53
N GLU A 26 6.54 9.50 15.99
CA GLU A 26 6.90 10.13 17.26
C GLU A 26 6.53 9.22 18.45
N VAL A 27 5.35 8.61 18.41
CA VAL A 27 4.90 7.67 19.45
C VAL A 27 5.84 6.46 19.50
N ILE A 28 6.20 5.89 18.35
CA ILE A 28 7.14 4.78 18.24
C ILE A 28 8.51 5.17 18.80
N ALA A 29 9.01 6.36 18.49
CA ALA A 29 10.28 6.85 19.00
C ALA A 29 10.29 6.93 20.52
N GLN A 30 9.21 7.42 21.13
CA GLN A 30 9.07 7.53 22.58
C GLN A 30 8.91 6.16 23.27
N GLU A 31 8.05 5.29 22.75
CA GLU A 31 7.78 3.98 23.33
C GLU A 31 9.00 3.05 23.28
N LEU A 32 9.68 3.02 22.13
CA LEU A 32 10.86 2.16 21.92
C LEU A 32 12.16 2.79 22.42
N ARG A 33 12.13 4.05 22.87
CA ARG A 33 13.31 4.83 23.30
C ARG A 33 14.39 4.87 22.22
N VAL A 34 13.99 5.00 20.96
CA VAL A 34 14.88 5.12 19.81
C VAL A 34 14.98 6.58 19.37
N THR A 35 15.99 6.88 18.58
CA THR A 35 16.19 8.24 18.05
C THR A 35 15.12 8.56 17.00
N SER A 36 14.85 9.84 16.80
CA SER A 36 13.94 10.30 15.73
C SER A 36 14.42 9.87 14.34
N ILE A 37 15.73 9.69 14.15
CA ILE A 37 16.30 9.19 12.89
C ILE A 37 15.88 7.73 12.66
N GLU A 38 16.01 6.88 13.68
CA GLU A 38 15.63 5.47 13.60
C GLU A 38 14.13 5.28 13.39
N SER A 39 13.31 6.10 14.01
CA SER A 39 11.87 6.12 13.78
C SER A 39 11.54 6.57 12.35
N ASN A 40 12.14 7.66 11.87
CA ASN A 40 11.92 8.17 10.51
C ASN A 40 12.37 7.20 9.41
N LEU A 41 13.34 6.32 9.69
CA LEU A 41 13.74 5.27 8.76
C LEU A 41 12.59 4.31 8.42
N LEU A 42 11.59 4.15 9.29
CA LEU A 42 10.39 3.37 8.98
C LEU A 42 9.66 3.94 7.77
N ALA A 43 9.45 5.25 7.73
CA ALA A 43 8.82 5.91 6.59
C ALA A 43 9.68 5.81 5.33
N VAL A 44 10.99 6.03 5.44
CA VAL A 44 11.92 5.91 4.33
C VAL A 44 11.91 4.49 3.75
N LEU A 45 12.00 3.46 4.59
CA LEU A 45 11.97 2.07 4.16
C LEU A 45 10.64 1.67 3.52
N THR A 46 9.51 2.19 4.02
CA THR A 46 8.22 2.01 3.38
C THR A 46 8.20 2.62 1.97
N GLN A 47 8.73 3.82 1.80
CA GLN A 47 8.82 4.50 0.49
C GLN A 47 9.76 3.76 -0.47
N VAL A 48 10.92 3.32 0.01
CA VAL A 48 11.85 2.51 -0.77
C VAL A 48 11.20 1.19 -1.16
N GLY A 49 10.54 0.50 -0.22
CA GLY A 49 9.79 -0.72 -0.50
C GLY A 49 8.70 -0.50 -1.55
N TYR A 50 7.97 0.61 -1.48
CA TYR A 50 6.97 0.98 -2.47
C TYR A 50 7.58 1.17 -3.87
N ALA A 51 8.72 1.86 -3.96
CA ALA A 51 9.45 2.03 -5.23
C ALA A 51 9.90 0.68 -5.82
N PHE A 52 10.44 -0.22 -4.98
CA PHE A 52 10.77 -1.58 -5.39
C PHE A 52 9.53 -2.38 -5.82
N GLY A 53 8.41 -2.21 -5.12
CA GLY A 53 7.13 -2.79 -5.50
C GLY A 53 6.69 -2.36 -6.89
N LEU A 54 6.75 -1.06 -7.21
CA LEU A 54 6.45 -0.54 -8.53
C LEU A 54 7.35 -1.14 -9.61
N LEU A 55 8.64 -1.26 -9.34
CA LEU A 55 9.62 -1.76 -10.29
C LEU A 55 9.49 -3.26 -10.59
N LEU A 56 9.19 -4.06 -9.57
CA LEU A 56 9.18 -5.52 -9.66
C LEU A 56 7.77 -6.08 -9.90
N ILE A 57 6.77 -5.61 -9.15
CA ILE A 57 5.44 -6.22 -9.15
C ILE A 57 4.59 -5.75 -10.32
N ILE A 58 4.73 -4.51 -10.80
CA ILE A 58 3.97 -4.05 -11.97
C ILE A 58 4.31 -4.87 -13.21
N PRO A 59 5.59 -5.07 -13.58
CA PRO A 59 5.92 -5.95 -14.71
C PRO A 59 5.48 -7.40 -14.49
N MET A 60 5.55 -7.90 -13.26
CA MET A 60 5.04 -9.23 -12.92
C MET A 60 3.52 -9.36 -13.12
N GLY A 61 2.77 -8.28 -12.93
CA GLY A 61 1.33 -8.24 -13.17
C GLY A 61 0.93 -8.44 -14.65
N ASP A 62 1.87 -8.24 -15.58
CA ASP A 62 1.68 -8.52 -17.00
C ASP A 62 2.05 -9.96 -17.38
N LEU A 63 2.92 -10.62 -16.60
CA LEU A 63 3.42 -11.96 -16.82
C LEU A 63 2.63 -13.04 -16.06
N TYR A 64 2.12 -12.70 -14.90
CA TYR A 64 1.43 -13.61 -13.99
C TYR A 64 -0.05 -13.24 -13.82
N ASP A 65 -0.81 -14.16 -13.26
CA ASP A 65 -2.21 -13.93 -12.91
C ASP A 65 -2.33 -12.82 -11.85
N ARG A 66 -2.84 -11.65 -12.29
CA ARG A 66 -3.01 -10.46 -11.45
C ARG A 66 -3.77 -10.73 -10.16
N ARG A 67 -4.74 -11.65 -10.20
CA ARG A 67 -5.52 -12.03 -9.03
C ARG A 67 -4.66 -12.69 -7.95
N LYS A 68 -3.79 -13.62 -8.35
CA LYS A 68 -2.86 -14.28 -7.42
C LYS A 68 -1.85 -13.30 -6.85
N LEU A 69 -1.36 -12.39 -7.68
CA LEU A 69 -0.41 -11.37 -7.27
C LEU A 69 -1.02 -10.39 -6.23
N ILE A 70 -2.24 -9.95 -6.46
CA ILE A 70 -2.98 -9.09 -5.52
C ILE A 70 -3.21 -9.83 -4.19
N LEU A 71 -3.65 -11.07 -4.22
CA LEU A 71 -3.86 -11.87 -3.01
C LEU A 71 -2.57 -12.09 -2.23
N LEU A 72 -1.46 -12.33 -2.91
CA LEU A 72 -0.14 -12.46 -2.30
C LEU A 72 0.28 -11.14 -1.60
N CYS A 73 0.13 -10.00 -2.29
CA CYS A 73 0.44 -8.70 -1.71
C CYS A 73 -0.41 -8.40 -0.49
N ILE A 74 -1.72 -8.67 -0.54
CA ILE A 74 -2.63 -8.49 0.61
C ILE A 74 -2.20 -9.39 1.77
N PHE A 75 -1.85 -10.65 1.50
CA PHE A 75 -1.40 -11.57 2.54
C PHE A 75 -0.11 -11.09 3.22
N ILE A 76 0.88 -10.66 2.43
CA ILE A 76 2.15 -10.10 2.96
C ILE A 76 1.87 -8.83 3.77
N LEU A 77 1.00 -7.95 3.27
CA LEU A 77 0.61 -6.73 3.96
C LEU A 77 0.02 -7.02 5.36
N LEU A 78 -0.95 -7.91 5.43
CA LEU A 78 -1.58 -8.32 6.68
C LEU A 78 -0.57 -8.96 7.64
N LEU A 79 0.26 -9.86 7.13
CA LEU A 79 1.29 -10.53 7.94
C LEU A 79 2.29 -9.52 8.52
N MET A 80 2.83 -8.64 7.70
CA MET A 80 3.83 -7.65 8.12
C MET A 80 3.24 -6.59 9.05
N THR A 81 2.00 -6.17 8.85
CA THR A 81 1.30 -5.26 9.76
C THR A 81 1.09 -5.92 11.13
N THR A 82 0.73 -7.21 11.15
CA THR A 82 0.61 -7.96 12.41
C THR A 82 1.95 -8.10 13.13
N VAL A 83 3.02 -8.42 12.40
CA VAL A 83 4.38 -8.50 12.94
C VAL A 83 4.79 -7.14 13.51
N MET A 84 4.53 -6.05 12.80
CA MET A 84 4.85 -4.70 13.23
C MET A 84 4.12 -4.31 14.52
N SER A 85 2.86 -4.70 14.68
CA SER A 85 2.09 -4.42 15.89
C SER A 85 2.48 -5.29 17.10
N ALA A 86 3.06 -6.46 16.84
CA ALA A 86 3.43 -7.42 17.89
C ALA A 86 4.89 -7.29 18.36
N THR A 87 5.72 -6.55 17.63
CA THR A 87 7.16 -6.44 17.92
C THR A 87 7.50 -5.15 18.65
N SER A 88 8.47 -5.24 19.55
CA SER A 88 9.11 -4.08 20.21
C SER A 88 10.53 -3.82 19.67
N SER A 89 10.96 -4.54 18.63
CA SER A 89 12.28 -4.38 18.03
C SER A 89 12.23 -3.48 16.80
N ILE A 90 12.99 -2.38 16.83
CA ILE A 90 13.08 -1.43 15.71
C ILE A 90 13.59 -2.08 14.42
N TYR A 91 14.50 -3.04 14.52
CA TYR A 91 15.06 -3.75 13.36
C TYR A 91 14.01 -4.60 12.64
N ILE A 92 13.14 -5.28 13.40
CA ILE A 92 12.04 -6.05 12.84
C ILE A 92 11.01 -5.10 12.20
N MET A 93 10.75 -3.96 12.83
CA MET A 93 9.88 -2.92 12.28
C MET A 93 10.41 -2.35 10.95
N TRP A 94 11.72 -2.18 10.79
CA TRP A 94 12.33 -1.74 9.53
C TRP A 94 12.08 -2.74 8.41
N ILE A 95 12.30 -4.03 8.69
CA ILE A 95 12.04 -5.10 7.72
C ILE A 95 10.56 -5.14 7.36
N ALA A 96 9.69 -5.11 8.37
CA ALA A 96 8.24 -5.12 8.15
C ALA A 96 7.79 -3.90 7.32
N SER A 97 8.30 -2.70 7.60
CA SER A 97 7.98 -1.47 6.86
C SER A 97 8.36 -1.57 5.38
N PHE A 98 9.52 -2.15 5.07
CA PHE A 98 9.95 -2.38 3.69
C PHE A 98 8.98 -3.30 2.94
N PHE A 99 8.58 -4.42 3.53
CA PHE A 99 7.62 -5.35 2.92
C PHE A 99 6.20 -4.77 2.85
N ILE A 100 5.78 -3.98 3.84
CA ILE A 100 4.53 -3.22 3.79
C ILE A 100 4.55 -2.28 2.57
N GLY A 101 5.66 -1.57 2.37
CA GLY A 101 5.85 -0.70 1.19
C GLY A 101 5.68 -1.46 -0.12
N ILE A 102 6.41 -2.57 -0.31
CA ILE A 102 6.31 -3.42 -1.50
C ILE A 102 4.86 -3.86 -1.75
N SER A 103 4.16 -4.29 -0.72
CA SER A 103 2.82 -4.84 -0.83
C SER A 103 1.73 -3.78 -1.06
N SER A 104 2.01 -2.53 -0.72
CA SER A 104 1.06 -1.41 -0.82
C SER A 104 0.85 -0.89 -2.24
N ILE A 105 1.44 -1.51 -3.25
CA ILE A 105 1.27 -1.12 -4.67
C ILE A 105 -0.03 -1.62 -5.30
N VAL A 106 -0.80 -2.48 -4.61
CA VAL A 106 -2.02 -3.10 -5.14
C VAL A 106 -2.98 -2.10 -5.80
N PRO A 107 -3.20 -0.87 -5.27
CA PRO A 107 -4.02 0.14 -5.94
C PRO A 107 -3.55 0.48 -7.35
N GLN A 108 -2.26 0.43 -7.62
CA GLN A 108 -1.70 0.72 -8.96
C GLN A 108 -2.04 -0.39 -9.98
N ILE A 109 -2.27 -1.61 -9.50
CA ILE A 109 -2.72 -2.73 -10.35
C ILE A 109 -4.21 -2.59 -10.68
N PHE A 110 -5.00 -1.93 -9.83
CA PHE A 110 -6.43 -1.74 -10.04
C PHE A 110 -6.75 -0.80 -11.22
N MET A 111 -5.91 0.20 -11.49
CA MET A 111 -6.12 1.14 -12.58
C MET A 111 -6.19 0.47 -13.96
N PRO A 112 -5.18 -0.35 -14.37
CA PRO A 112 -5.27 -1.08 -15.63
C PRO A 112 -6.46 -2.05 -15.68
N ILE A 113 -6.79 -2.70 -14.56
CA ILE A 113 -7.94 -3.61 -14.48
C ILE A 113 -9.24 -2.85 -14.75
N ALA A 114 -9.46 -1.75 -14.06
CA ALA A 114 -10.65 -0.92 -14.27
C ALA A 114 -10.73 -0.39 -15.72
N GLY A 115 -9.59 -0.07 -16.31
CA GLY A 115 -9.51 0.35 -17.71
C GLY A 115 -9.88 -0.75 -18.71
N GLN A 116 -9.52 -2.01 -18.43
CA GLN A 116 -9.81 -3.17 -19.29
C GLN A 116 -11.28 -3.61 -19.22
N TYR A 117 -11.90 -3.53 -18.05
CA TYR A 117 -13.29 -3.95 -17.83
C TYR A 117 -14.31 -2.81 -17.96
N SER A 118 -13.87 -1.62 -18.35
CA SER A 118 -14.75 -0.47 -18.59
C SER A 118 -15.03 -0.31 -20.08
N GLU A 119 -16.30 -0.03 -20.42
CA GLU A 119 -16.65 0.42 -21.77
C GLU A 119 -15.87 1.69 -22.12
N PRO A 120 -15.48 1.90 -23.40
CA PRO A 120 -14.64 3.03 -23.83
C PRO A 120 -15.18 4.39 -23.34
N GLU A 121 -16.49 4.57 -23.32
CA GLU A 121 -17.17 5.80 -22.91
C GLU A 121 -17.06 6.06 -21.39
N ASN A 122 -16.95 5.02 -20.59
CA ASN A 122 -16.94 5.07 -19.12
C ASN A 122 -15.54 4.92 -18.51
N LYS A 123 -14.53 4.62 -19.32
CA LYS A 123 -13.16 4.32 -18.89
C LYS A 123 -12.56 5.44 -18.03
N SER A 124 -12.58 6.66 -18.51
CA SER A 124 -12.03 7.82 -17.81
C SER A 124 -12.77 8.11 -16.50
N ARG A 125 -14.10 7.97 -16.51
CA ARG A 125 -14.93 8.15 -15.32
C ARG A 125 -14.64 7.10 -14.24
N ASN A 126 -14.50 5.84 -14.62
CA ASN A 126 -14.19 4.74 -13.69
C ASN A 126 -12.79 4.86 -13.11
N MET A 127 -11.81 5.28 -13.90
CA MET A 127 -10.48 5.61 -13.41
C MET A 127 -10.50 6.80 -12.43
N GLY A 128 -11.33 7.81 -12.71
CA GLY A 128 -11.55 8.95 -11.82
C GLY A 128 -12.10 8.54 -10.45
N TYR A 129 -13.03 7.59 -10.38
CA TYR A 129 -13.54 7.08 -9.09
C TYR A 129 -12.46 6.37 -8.26
N ILE A 130 -11.58 5.60 -8.89
CA ILE A 130 -10.47 4.95 -8.18
C ILE A 130 -9.48 6.00 -7.67
N LEU A 131 -9.12 6.99 -8.48
CA LEU A 131 -8.28 8.11 -8.05
C LEU A 131 -8.89 8.89 -6.89
N THR A 132 -10.20 9.13 -6.93
CA THR A 132 -10.90 9.78 -5.83
C THR A 132 -10.80 8.96 -4.54
N GLY A 133 -10.98 7.64 -4.63
CA GLY A 133 -10.79 6.74 -3.50
C GLY A 133 -9.38 6.81 -2.92
N LEU A 134 -8.35 6.83 -3.78
CA LEU A 134 -6.95 7.00 -3.36
C LEU A 134 -6.74 8.34 -2.64
N LEU A 135 -7.23 9.44 -3.22
CA LEU A 135 -7.09 10.78 -2.61
C LEU A 135 -7.80 10.88 -1.27
N VAL A 136 -8.99 10.33 -1.14
CA VAL A 136 -9.72 10.27 0.14
C VAL A 136 -8.92 9.46 1.16
N GLY A 137 -8.31 8.33 0.75
CA GLY A 137 -7.46 7.53 1.64
C GLY A 137 -6.20 8.26 2.12
N ILE A 138 -5.65 9.17 1.29
CA ILE A 138 -4.49 10.00 1.68
C ILE A 138 -4.90 11.09 2.67
N LEU A 139 -6.09 11.68 2.48
CA LEU A 139 -6.54 12.84 3.25
C LEU A 139 -7.27 12.46 4.56
N ALA A 140 -7.80 11.25 4.61
CA ALA A 140 -8.51 10.75 5.78
C ALA A 140 -7.55 10.27 6.86
#